data_3c950634dfada465e674510c2391b3b4
#
_entry.id   3c950634dfada465e674510c2391b3b4
#
_cell.length_a   1.000
_cell.length_b   1.000
_cell.length_c   1.000
_cell.angle_alpha   90.00
_cell.angle_beta   90.00
_cell.angle_gamma   90.00
#
_symmetry.space_group_name_H-M   'P 1'
#
loop_
_entity.id
_entity.type
_entity.pdbx_description
1 polymer ?
#
loop_
_entity_poly.entity_id
_entity_poly.type
_entity_poly.pdbx_seq_one_letter_code
_entity_poly.pdbx_strand_id
1 'polypeptide(L)'
;IAKALSHEPKILFLDEPTAGVDVELRKDMWAIVNSLRESGVTIILTTHYIEEAEAIADRIGVMNHGKMVLLSEKKALMEKLGKKELKIELQKPIDKIPESLAKYNLELGREKNILIYSYDVNSQRTGITKLLNDISEVGMVLRDVSTRQSTLEEIFTDLVGVK
;
A
#
# COMPACT_ATOMS: atom_id res chain seq x y z
N ILE A 1 14.03 2.52 -24.58
CA ILE A 1 13.03 1.43 -24.76
C ILE A 1 12.98 1.01 -26.23
N ALA A 2 12.73 1.91 -27.23
CA ALA A 2 12.58 1.54 -28.64
C ALA A 2 13.73 0.70 -29.20
N LYS A 3 14.98 1.05 -28.88
CA LYS A 3 16.16 0.29 -29.30
C LYS A 3 16.19 -1.12 -28.72
N ALA A 4 15.74 -1.31 -27.48
CA ALA A 4 15.70 -2.62 -26.82
C ALA A 4 14.60 -3.53 -27.40
N LEU A 5 13.56 -2.95 -27.99
CA LEU A 5 12.43 -3.67 -28.61
C LEU A 5 12.67 -4.09 -30.05
N SER A 6 13.72 -3.56 -30.71
CA SER A 6 13.99 -3.81 -32.16
C SER A 6 14.23 -5.28 -32.50
N HIS A 7 14.52 -6.14 -31.51
CA HIS A 7 14.80 -7.57 -31.66
C HIS A 7 13.71 -8.48 -31.12
N GLU A 8 12.51 -7.95 -30.80
CA GLU A 8 11.37 -8.68 -30.25
C GLU A 8 11.80 -9.60 -29.06
N PRO A 9 12.38 -9.02 -28.00
CA PRO A 9 12.93 -9.80 -26.90
C PRO A 9 11.83 -10.51 -26.11
N LYS A 10 12.10 -11.72 -25.64
CA LYS A 10 11.22 -12.41 -24.69
C LYS A 10 11.39 -11.91 -23.26
N ILE A 11 12.54 -11.31 -22.94
CA ILE A 11 12.89 -10.74 -21.64
C ILE A 11 13.44 -9.33 -21.87
N LEU A 12 12.87 -8.36 -21.18
CA LEU A 12 13.28 -6.96 -21.25
C LEU A 12 13.77 -6.50 -19.86
N PHE A 13 14.97 -5.94 -19.82
CA PHE A 13 15.52 -5.31 -18.60
C PHE A 13 15.40 -3.81 -18.73
N LEU A 14 14.79 -3.16 -17.73
CA LEU A 14 14.63 -1.73 -17.63
C LEU A 14 15.24 -1.25 -16.32
N ASP A 15 16.29 -0.48 -16.40
CA ASP A 15 16.94 0.10 -15.22
C ASP A 15 16.52 1.55 -15.09
N GLU A 16 15.81 1.88 -13.98
CA GLU A 16 15.28 3.22 -13.66
C GLU A 16 14.62 3.91 -14.86
N PRO A 17 13.69 3.26 -15.59
CA PRO A 17 13.28 3.72 -16.92
C PRO A 17 12.53 5.06 -16.91
N THR A 18 12.03 5.50 -15.76
CA THR A 18 11.29 6.77 -15.57
C THR A 18 12.09 7.86 -14.88
N ALA A 19 13.36 7.58 -14.54
CA ALA A 19 14.20 8.56 -13.88
C ALA A 19 14.37 9.82 -14.76
N GLY A 20 14.01 10.99 -14.20
CA GLY A 20 14.10 12.28 -14.91
C GLY A 20 13.01 12.50 -15.99
N VAL A 21 12.00 11.63 -16.04
CA VAL A 21 10.88 11.75 -17.00
C VAL A 21 9.72 12.50 -16.34
N ASP A 22 9.08 13.40 -17.09
CA ASP A 22 7.88 14.10 -16.61
C ASP A 22 6.68 13.16 -16.42
N VAL A 23 5.66 13.64 -15.69
CA VAL A 23 4.53 12.81 -15.26
C VAL A 23 3.69 12.28 -16.42
N GLU A 24 3.55 13.07 -17.50
CA GLU A 24 2.73 12.69 -18.64
C GLU A 24 3.41 11.61 -19.48
N LEU A 25 4.66 11.83 -19.84
CA LEU A 25 5.47 10.85 -20.56
C LEU A 25 5.69 9.56 -19.78
N ARG A 26 5.75 9.64 -18.45
CA ARG A 26 5.82 8.47 -17.57
C ARG A 26 4.59 7.58 -17.71
N LYS A 27 3.39 8.15 -17.76
CA LYS A 27 2.14 7.40 -17.98
C LYS A 27 2.13 6.67 -19.32
N ASP A 28 2.55 7.35 -20.37
CA ASP A 28 2.62 6.75 -21.72
C ASP A 28 3.60 5.58 -21.76
N MET A 29 4.74 5.74 -21.10
CA MET A 29 5.74 4.69 -20.99
C MET A 29 5.20 3.47 -20.24
N TRP A 30 4.45 3.65 -19.15
CA TRP A 30 3.83 2.53 -18.43
C TRP A 30 2.73 1.85 -19.23
N ALA A 31 2.01 2.57 -20.08
CA ALA A 31 1.07 1.98 -21.02
C ALA A 31 1.77 1.04 -22.01
N ILE A 32 2.93 1.43 -22.53
CA ILE A 32 3.75 0.59 -23.41
C ILE A 32 4.27 -0.64 -22.65
N VAL A 33 4.79 -0.47 -21.45
CA VAL A 33 5.29 -1.58 -20.60
C VAL A 33 4.19 -2.61 -20.31
N ASN A 34 2.98 -2.14 -19.96
CA ASN A 34 1.84 -3.01 -19.74
C ASN A 34 1.43 -3.77 -21.00
N SER A 35 1.38 -3.11 -22.17
CA SER A 35 1.09 -3.76 -23.45
C SER A 35 2.09 -4.86 -23.79
N LEU A 36 3.39 -4.63 -23.55
CA LEU A 36 4.43 -5.63 -23.74
C LEU A 36 4.26 -6.83 -22.80
N ARG A 37 3.94 -6.56 -21.53
CA ARG A 37 3.64 -7.62 -20.56
C ARG A 37 2.45 -8.48 -21.00
N GLU A 38 1.38 -7.84 -21.45
CA GLU A 38 0.17 -8.54 -21.95
C GLU A 38 0.45 -9.35 -23.20
N SER A 39 1.42 -8.93 -24.03
CA SER A 39 1.87 -9.72 -25.19
C SER A 39 2.81 -10.88 -24.82
N GLY A 40 3.10 -11.09 -23.54
CA GLY A 40 3.88 -12.21 -23.03
C GLY A 40 5.38 -11.95 -22.86
N VAL A 41 5.83 -10.69 -22.95
CA VAL A 41 7.21 -10.31 -22.66
C VAL A 41 7.43 -10.30 -21.14
N THR A 42 8.46 -10.99 -20.67
CA THR A 42 8.89 -10.90 -19.28
C THR A 42 9.69 -9.62 -19.07
N ILE A 43 9.25 -8.78 -18.14
CA ILE A 43 9.89 -7.50 -17.84
C ILE A 43 10.53 -7.54 -16.46
N ILE A 44 11.82 -7.24 -16.40
CA ILE A 44 12.57 -7.04 -15.16
C ILE A 44 12.91 -5.56 -15.09
N LEU A 45 12.41 -4.91 -14.07
CA LEU A 45 12.51 -3.47 -13.92
C LEU A 45 13.12 -3.15 -12.55
N THR A 46 14.06 -2.22 -12.51
CA THR A 46 14.51 -1.59 -11.27
C THR A 46 13.89 -0.20 -11.17
N THR A 47 13.49 0.19 -9.97
CA THR A 47 13.01 1.54 -9.67
C THR A 47 13.19 1.83 -8.18
N HIS A 48 13.37 3.10 -7.84
CA HIS A 48 13.28 3.59 -6.48
C HIS A 48 11.91 4.23 -6.18
N TYR A 49 11.03 4.32 -7.18
CA TYR A 49 9.67 4.79 -7.02
C TYR A 49 8.75 3.62 -6.66
N ILE A 50 8.44 3.49 -5.38
CA ILE A 50 7.66 2.35 -4.84
C ILE A 50 6.26 2.31 -5.46
N GLU A 51 5.67 3.48 -5.71
CA GLU A 51 4.36 3.63 -6.37
C GLU A 51 4.32 2.97 -7.77
N GLU A 52 5.43 3.05 -8.52
CA GLU A 52 5.52 2.42 -9.83
C GLU A 52 5.54 0.90 -9.71
N ALA A 53 6.34 0.37 -8.78
CA ALA A 53 6.36 -1.05 -8.50
C ALA A 53 4.98 -1.54 -8.04
N GLU A 54 4.28 -0.78 -7.20
CA GLU A 54 2.92 -1.08 -6.76
C GLU A 54 1.92 -1.12 -7.92
N ALA A 55 2.03 -0.19 -8.87
CA ALA A 55 1.11 -0.08 -10.00
C ALA A 55 1.25 -1.22 -11.01
N ILE A 56 2.47 -1.63 -11.35
CA ILE A 56 2.73 -2.47 -12.53
C ILE A 56 3.33 -3.85 -12.25
N ALA A 57 3.99 -4.06 -11.11
CA ALA A 57 4.67 -5.32 -10.84
C ALA A 57 3.69 -6.45 -10.46
N ASP A 58 3.94 -7.66 -10.96
CA ASP A 58 3.30 -8.88 -10.49
C ASP A 58 4.09 -9.46 -9.31
N ARG A 59 5.43 -9.37 -9.37
CA ARG A 59 6.35 -9.82 -8.32
C ARG A 59 7.26 -8.67 -7.91
N ILE A 60 7.59 -8.61 -6.64
CA ILE A 60 8.43 -7.56 -6.06
C ILE A 60 9.64 -8.17 -5.38
N GLY A 61 10.81 -7.66 -5.75
CA GLY A 61 12.07 -7.92 -5.08
C GLY A 61 12.54 -6.67 -4.35
N VAL A 62 12.74 -6.76 -3.04
CA VAL A 62 13.32 -5.67 -2.24
C VAL A 62 14.79 -5.91 -2.05
N MET A 63 15.62 -4.94 -2.48
CA MET A 63 17.05 -4.95 -2.28
C MET A 63 17.49 -3.91 -1.26
N ASN A 64 18.36 -4.29 -0.34
CA ASN A 64 18.97 -3.39 0.62
C ASN A 64 20.45 -3.72 0.80
N HIS A 65 21.32 -2.72 0.70
CA HIS A 65 22.79 -2.89 0.77
C HIS A 65 23.32 -4.05 -0.08
N GLY A 66 22.85 -4.16 -1.33
CA GLY A 66 23.28 -5.17 -2.30
C GLY A 66 22.75 -6.60 -2.02
N LYS A 67 21.86 -6.77 -1.05
CA LYS A 67 21.25 -8.06 -0.72
C LYS A 67 19.75 -8.05 -1.04
N MET A 68 19.27 -9.18 -1.57
CA MET A 68 17.83 -9.40 -1.70
C MET A 68 17.25 -9.66 -0.31
N VAL A 69 16.43 -8.72 0.19
CA VAL A 69 15.78 -8.82 1.50
C VAL A 69 14.47 -9.60 1.40
N LEU A 70 13.76 -9.42 0.29
CA LEU A 70 12.48 -10.04 0.03
C LEU A 70 12.31 -10.31 -1.47
N LEU A 71 11.67 -11.41 -1.81
CA LEU A 71 11.12 -11.67 -3.15
C LEU A 71 9.76 -12.33 -2.98
N SER A 72 8.70 -11.71 -3.50
CA SER A 72 7.34 -12.22 -3.35
C SER A 72 6.44 -11.79 -4.50
N GLU A 73 5.35 -12.54 -4.74
CA GLU A 73 4.21 -12.04 -5.50
C GLU A 73 3.64 -10.81 -4.78
N LYS A 74 3.34 -9.75 -5.52
CA LYS A 74 2.79 -8.51 -4.95
C LYS A 74 1.53 -8.78 -4.13
N LYS A 75 0.60 -9.56 -4.67
CA LYS A 75 -0.64 -9.91 -3.99
C LYS A 75 -0.39 -10.61 -2.65
N ALA A 76 0.47 -11.62 -2.63
CA ALA A 76 0.83 -12.34 -1.41
C ALA A 76 1.54 -11.45 -0.39
N LEU A 77 2.38 -10.51 -0.86
CA LEU A 77 3.04 -9.53 -0.01
C LEU A 77 2.01 -8.60 0.67
N MET A 78 1.09 -8.05 -0.11
CA MET A 78 0.03 -7.16 0.39
C MET A 78 -0.95 -7.88 1.33
N GLU A 79 -1.24 -9.16 1.09
CA GLU A 79 -2.08 -9.98 1.97
C GLU A 79 -1.39 -10.31 3.30
N LYS A 80 -0.09 -10.58 3.26
CA LYS A 80 0.68 -11.03 4.44
C LYS A 80 1.15 -9.89 5.33
N LEU A 81 1.61 -8.80 4.74
CA LEU A 81 2.23 -7.66 5.43
C LEU A 81 1.37 -6.40 5.41
N GLY A 82 0.44 -6.30 4.46
CA GLY A 82 -0.47 -5.18 4.38
C GLY A 82 -1.48 -5.22 5.53
N LYS A 83 -1.53 -4.14 6.29
CA LYS A 83 -2.56 -3.93 7.30
C LYS A 83 -3.79 -3.33 6.63
N LYS A 84 -4.98 -3.78 7.02
CA LYS A 84 -6.21 -3.05 6.71
C LYS A 84 -6.60 -2.19 7.90
N GLU A 85 -6.97 -0.98 7.58
CA GLU A 85 -7.34 0.02 8.57
C GLU A 85 -8.74 0.54 8.28
N LEU A 86 -9.50 0.68 9.33
CA LEU A 86 -10.76 1.41 9.33
C LEU A 86 -10.48 2.81 9.86
N LYS A 87 -10.63 3.81 8.99
CA LYS A 87 -10.60 5.21 9.34
C LYS A 87 -12.01 5.65 9.72
N ILE A 88 -12.19 6.08 10.94
CA ILE A 88 -13.47 6.52 11.50
C ILE A 88 -13.36 8.02 11.75
N GLU A 89 -14.13 8.82 11.02
CA GLU A 89 -14.17 10.25 11.20
C GLU A 89 -15.34 10.62 12.15
N LEU A 90 -15.02 11.36 13.19
CA LEU A 90 -15.98 11.85 14.18
C LEU A 90 -16.47 13.25 13.80
N GLN A 91 -17.70 13.58 14.15
CA GLN A 91 -18.25 14.93 13.96
C GLN A 91 -17.53 15.98 14.81
N LYS A 92 -17.01 15.59 15.98
CA LYS A 92 -16.30 16.49 16.91
C LYS A 92 -14.94 15.87 17.27
N PRO A 93 -13.90 16.70 17.37
CA PRO A 93 -12.60 16.23 17.82
C PRO A 93 -12.68 15.79 19.29
N ILE A 94 -11.80 14.85 19.66
CA ILE A 94 -11.63 14.34 21.01
C ILE A 94 -10.19 14.54 21.47
N ASP A 95 -9.97 14.84 22.73
CA ASP A 95 -8.59 15.01 23.26
C ASP A 95 -7.89 13.69 23.54
N LYS A 96 -8.64 12.67 23.91
CA LYS A 96 -8.14 11.33 24.20
C LYS A 96 -9.18 10.27 23.87
N ILE A 97 -8.72 9.08 23.55
CA ILE A 97 -9.58 7.91 23.36
C ILE A 97 -10.10 7.46 24.73
N PRO A 98 -11.42 7.24 24.90
CA PRO A 98 -11.99 6.74 26.15
C PRO A 98 -11.42 5.37 26.54
N GLU A 99 -11.26 5.15 27.83
CA GLU A 99 -10.75 3.87 28.38
C GLU A 99 -11.59 2.67 27.98
N SER A 100 -12.90 2.84 27.84
CA SER A 100 -13.83 1.79 27.37
C SER A 100 -13.52 1.27 25.97
N LEU A 101 -12.82 2.06 25.13
CA LEU A 101 -12.39 1.70 23.79
C LEU A 101 -10.92 1.21 23.73
N ALA A 102 -10.19 1.20 24.85
CA ALA A 102 -8.78 0.79 24.87
C ALA A 102 -8.55 -0.64 24.35
N LYS A 103 -9.54 -1.52 24.49
CA LYS A 103 -9.50 -2.91 23.97
C LYS A 103 -9.35 -3.01 22.46
N TYR A 104 -9.59 -1.94 21.71
CA TYR A 104 -9.50 -1.91 20.25
C TYR A 104 -8.15 -1.41 19.73
N ASN A 105 -7.24 -0.96 20.62
CA ASN A 105 -5.94 -0.39 20.24
C ASN A 105 -6.07 0.68 19.15
N LEU A 106 -7.03 1.60 19.33
CA LEU A 106 -7.26 2.68 18.38
C LEU A 106 -6.11 3.68 18.42
N GLU A 107 -5.79 4.23 17.25
CA GLU A 107 -4.88 5.37 17.14
C GLU A 107 -5.67 6.65 16.87
N LEU A 108 -5.30 7.75 17.53
CA LEU A 108 -5.90 9.06 17.32
C LEU A 108 -5.10 9.83 16.28
N GLY A 109 -5.76 10.21 15.18
CA GLY A 109 -5.14 11.00 14.11
C GLY A 109 -4.78 12.42 14.57
N ARG A 110 -3.91 13.08 13.81
CA ARG A 110 -3.41 14.44 14.13
C ARG A 110 -4.51 15.49 14.31
N GLU A 111 -5.59 15.36 13.56
CA GLU A 111 -6.75 16.27 13.61
C GLU A 111 -7.70 15.99 14.79
N LYS A 112 -7.36 15.00 15.61
CA LYS A 112 -8.14 14.58 16.79
C LYS A 112 -9.61 14.22 16.55
N ASN A 113 -10.07 14.18 15.33
CA ASN A 113 -11.40 13.73 14.92
C ASN A 113 -11.37 12.42 14.12
N ILE A 114 -10.21 11.81 13.96
CA ILE A 114 -10.01 10.57 13.22
C ILE A 114 -9.52 9.49 14.18
N LEU A 115 -10.24 8.37 14.21
CA LEU A 115 -9.81 7.14 14.86
C LEU A 115 -9.38 6.15 13.79
N ILE A 116 -8.24 5.49 14.00
CA ILE A 116 -7.72 4.45 13.12
C ILE A 116 -7.77 3.13 13.86
N TYR A 117 -8.41 2.14 13.26
CA TYR A 117 -8.51 0.77 13.76
C TYR A 117 -7.86 -0.19 12.79
N SER A 118 -6.73 -0.79 13.17
CA SER A 118 -6.06 -1.82 12.38
C SER A 118 -6.68 -3.19 12.64
N TYR A 119 -7.02 -3.93 11.58
CA TYR A 119 -7.63 -5.25 11.69
C TYR A 119 -7.07 -6.24 10.67
N ASP A 120 -7.12 -7.53 11.04
CA ASP A 120 -6.75 -8.62 10.15
C ASP A 120 -7.97 -9.05 9.31
N VAL A 121 -7.81 -9.04 8.00
CA VAL A 121 -8.85 -9.43 7.03
C VAL A 121 -9.12 -10.94 7.05
N ASN A 122 -8.10 -11.72 7.40
CA ASN A 122 -8.18 -13.18 7.42
C ASN A 122 -8.87 -13.71 8.69
N SER A 123 -9.08 -12.82 9.68
CA SER A 123 -9.82 -13.22 10.88
C SER A 123 -11.32 -13.38 10.57
N GLN A 124 -11.95 -14.43 11.09
CA GLN A 124 -13.39 -14.69 10.93
C GLN A 124 -14.28 -13.54 11.44
N ARG A 125 -13.75 -12.69 12.33
CA ARG A 125 -14.44 -11.52 12.89
C ARG A 125 -13.50 -10.34 12.96
N THR A 126 -13.71 -9.36 12.11
CA THR A 126 -12.92 -8.11 12.10
C THR A 126 -13.17 -7.20 13.31
N GLY A 127 -14.22 -7.44 14.07
CA GLY A 127 -14.58 -6.61 15.23
C GLY A 127 -15.19 -5.25 14.89
N ILE A 128 -15.29 -4.89 13.62
CA ILE A 128 -15.74 -3.56 13.16
C ILE A 128 -17.13 -3.21 13.69
N THR A 129 -18.12 -4.09 13.53
CA THR A 129 -19.50 -3.82 13.97
C THR A 129 -19.57 -3.52 15.46
N LYS A 130 -18.84 -4.31 16.27
CA LYS A 130 -18.80 -4.11 17.72
C LYS A 130 -18.11 -2.79 18.08
N LEU A 131 -17.00 -2.45 17.40
CA LEU A 131 -16.30 -1.19 17.58
C LEU A 131 -17.21 0.00 17.30
N LEU A 132 -17.95 0.00 16.17
CA LEU A 132 -18.82 1.09 15.79
C LEU A 132 -19.99 1.27 16.80
N ASN A 133 -20.53 0.17 17.30
CA ASN A 133 -21.55 0.21 18.37
C ASN A 133 -20.97 0.81 19.66
N ASP A 134 -19.82 0.33 20.12
CA ASP A 134 -19.19 0.82 21.36
C ASP A 134 -18.81 2.32 21.23
N ILE A 135 -18.41 2.79 20.05
CA ILE A 135 -18.17 4.23 19.79
C ILE A 135 -19.46 5.04 19.94
N SER A 136 -20.58 4.53 19.43
CA SER A 136 -21.88 5.18 19.56
C SER A 136 -22.37 5.19 21.01
N GLU A 137 -22.14 4.11 21.76
CA GLU A 137 -22.53 3.99 23.18
C GLU A 137 -21.80 5.01 24.08
N VAL A 138 -20.57 5.38 23.77
CA VAL A 138 -19.83 6.42 24.49
C VAL A 138 -20.21 7.84 24.03
N GLY A 139 -21.23 7.98 23.19
CA GLY A 139 -21.77 9.27 22.76
C GLY A 139 -20.98 9.95 21.64
N MET A 140 -20.08 9.25 20.98
CA MET A 140 -19.37 9.78 19.82
C MET A 140 -20.22 9.64 18.57
N VAL A 141 -20.35 10.71 17.81
CA VAL A 141 -21.14 10.73 16.57
C VAL A 141 -20.20 10.58 15.39
N LEU A 142 -20.45 9.57 14.58
CA LEU A 142 -19.70 9.30 13.36
C LEU A 142 -20.05 10.32 12.27
N ARG A 143 -19.07 10.77 11.52
CA ARG A 143 -19.23 11.60 10.33
C ARG A 143 -19.06 10.77 9.07
N ASP A 144 -17.99 9.98 9.01
CA ASP A 144 -17.66 9.13 7.89
C ASP A 144 -16.86 7.90 8.35
N VAL A 145 -16.93 6.83 7.56
CA VAL A 145 -16.18 5.60 7.79
C VAL A 145 -15.63 5.12 6.46
N SER A 146 -14.32 5.00 6.38
CA SER A 146 -13.63 4.49 5.19
C SER A 146 -12.60 3.42 5.56
N THR A 147 -12.28 2.56 4.61
CA THR A 147 -11.22 1.56 4.78
C THR A 147 -10.05 1.87 3.86
N ARG A 148 -8.84 1.68 4.35
CA ARG A 148 -7.63 1.68 3.52
C ARG A 148 -6.82 0.42 3.76
N GLN A 149 -6.02 0.06 2.78
CA GLN A 149 -4.98 -0.94 2.91
C GLN A 149 -3.62 -0.23 2.93
N SER A 150 -2.66 -0.77 3.70
CA SER A 150 -1.29 -0.27 3.66
C SER A 150 -0.76 -0.23 2.24
N THR A 151 0.00 0.81 1.92
CA THR A 151 0.72 0.91 0.65
C THR A 151 1.98 0.04 0.69
N LEU A 152 2.52 -0.25 -0.47
CA LEU A 152 3.79 -0.94 -0.58
C LEU A 152 4.93 -0.13 0.08
N GLU A 153 4.84 1.19 0.06
CA GLU A 153 5.80 2.10 0.71
C GLU A 153 5.81 1.92 2.23
N GLU A 154 4.65 1.82 2.86
CA GLU A 154 4.54 1.56 4.30
C GLU A 154 5.14 0.19 4.66
N ILE A 155 4.84 -0.85 3.85
CA ILE A 155 5.41 -2.19 4.03
C ILE A 155 6.94 -2.16 3.87
N PHE A 156 7.44 -1.42 2.87
CA PHE A 156 8.87 -1.29 2.62
C PHE A 156 9.59 -0.60 3.79
N THR A 157 9.01 0.48 4.31
CA THR A 157 9.55 1.23 5.45
C THR A 157 9.66 0.34 6.69
N ASP A 158 8.64 -0.47 6.96
CA ASP A 158 8.64 -1.45 8.06
C ASP A 158 9.72 -2.54 7.87
N LEU A 159 9.93 -3.03 6.64
CA LEU A 159 10.89 -4.09 6.33
C LEU A 159 12.35 -3.63 6.40
N VAL A 160 12.63 -2.41 5.95
CA VAL A 160 14.01 -1.89 5.88
C VAL A 160 14.44 -1.21 7.18
N GLY A 161 13.48 -0.94 8.08
CA GLY A 161 13.76 -0.34 9.40
C GLY A 161 14.26 1.09 9.30
N VAL A 162 13.91 1.81 8.25
CA VAL A 162 14.20 3.23 8.12
C VAL A 162 13.26 3.97 9.08
N LYS A 163 13.81 4.33 10.25
CA LYS A 163 13.20 5.27 11.19
C LYS A 163 13.56 6.68 10.83
#